data_f1c45bdba0cc91f47eceb4f52e44c158
#
_entry.id   f1c45bdba0cc91f47eceb4f52e44c158
#
_cell.length_a   1.000
_cell.length_b   1.000
_cell.length_c   1.000
_cell.angle_alpha   90.00
_cell.angle_beta   90.00
_cell.angle_gamma   90.00
#
_symmetry.space_group_name_H-M   'P 1'
#
loop_
_entity.id
_entity.type
_entity.pdbx_description
1 polymer ?
#
loop_
_entity_poly.entity_id
_entity_poly.type
_entity_poly.pdbx_seq_one_letter_code
_entity_poly.pdbx_strand_id
1 'polypeptide(L)'
;MTQIAILQDHLNAGGAAKAANRWVDLLRQQGVTAQQITGDEKPLKGSHLTGKPARGWERVLECFRDQSLSRRLEVNQRLESILSKEKSDLLWFHNIAGGGKWGWSQEMISIARQRSPVIWTLHDMWALGDSRESYWQEDSAVESGKWKGAGKSRVEGVIGKPGKYPVILTAPSRWLADLAKEWTGMDCVFLPNPIDLEIYSLGNRIAARRRWGLPEEGLVILAGADSLADPRKGFDLLQEAWGSAGRNETTLALFGRHGENRPGERYLGNVSSDEEMALAYQAADLYVHPARMENAPCQIQESLACGTPVLAFAVGGIPEMIQSGENGFLAAELTSKSLKDCLDVALSDLTKLSRIREQCRKTAKNLWDTGRLNKMFEDILIGLKSA
;
A
#
# COMPACT_ATOMS: atom_id res chain seq x y z
N MET A 1 -6.12 -27.73 10.51
CA MET A 1 -6.37 -26.35 10.01
C MET A 1 -5.02 -25.67 9.88
N THR A 2 -4.76 -25.02 8.77
CA THR A 2 -3.49 -24.28 8.57
C THR A 2 -3.50 -23.05 9.47
N GLN A 3 -2.44 -22.85 10.25
CA GLN A 3 -2.23 -21.69 11.10
C GLN A 3 -1.22 -20.75 10.47
N ILE A 4 -1.62 -19.50 10.21
CA ILE A 4 -0.79 -18.48 9.59
C ILE A 4 -0.61 -17.31 10.56
N ALA A 5 0.64 -16.91 10.83
CA ALA A 5 0.93 -15.67 11.53
C ALA A 5 1.38 -14.61 10.53
N ILE A 6 0.67 -13.48 10.49
CA ILE A 6 0.99 -12.31 9.68
C ILE A 6 1.68 -11.27 10.56
N LEU A 7 2.90 -10.89 10.17
CA LEU A 7 3.78 -9.99 10.91
C LEU A 7 3.91 -8.67 10.16
N GLN A 8 3.70 -7.54 10.85
CA GLN A 8 3.76 -6.20 10.25
C GLN A 8 4.15 -5.12 11.27
N ASP A 9 4.76 -4.03 10.82
CA ASP A 9 5.21 -2.92 11.68
C ASP A 9 4.05 -2.27 12.44
N HIS A 10 2.98 -1.97 11.74
CA HIS A 10 1.81 -1.23 12.23
C HIS A 10 0.52 -1.97 11.95
N LEU A 11 -0.43 -1.87 12.88
CA LEU A 11 -1.74 -2.49 12.71
C LEU A 11 -2.64 -1.70 11.75
N ASN A 12 -2.63 -0.37 11.84
CA ASN A 12 -3.59 0.50 11.14
C ASN A 12 -2.94 1.67 10.40
N ALA A 13 -1.64 1.68 10.16
CA ALA A 13 -0.95 2.80 9.52
C ALA A 13 -0.43 2.42 8.13
N GLY A 14 -0.94 3.15 7.12
CA GLY A 14 -0.47 3.04 5.73
C GLY A 14 -1.06 1.88 4.92
N GLY A 15 -0.77 1.88 3.63
CA GLY A 15 -1.32 0.92 2.66
C GLY A 15 -0.89 -0.54 2.91
N ALA A 16 0.33 -0.75 3.38
CA ALA A 16 0.85 -2.09 3.68
C ALA A 16 0.10 -2.74 4.85
N ALA A 17 -0.17 -1.98 5.93
CA ALA A 17 -0.96 -2.47 7.06
C ALA A 17 -2.39 -2.79 6.63
N LYS A 18 -3.00 -1.93 5.82
CA LYS A 18 -4.33 -2.16 5.25
C LYS A 18 -4.37 -3.44 4.41
N ALA A 19 -3.38 -3.66 3.56
CA ALA A 19 -3.26 -4.87 2.76
C ALA A 19 -3.11 -6.13 3.62
N ALA A 20 -2.27 -6.09 4.65
CA ALA A 20 -2.08 -7.21 5.57
C ALA A 20 -3.38 -7.54 6.35
N ASN A 21 -4.11 -6.53 6.82
CA ASN A 21 -5.39 -6.71 7.49
C ASN A 21 -6.42 -7.39 6.57
N ARG A 22 -6.53 -6.93 5.32
CA ARG A 22 -7.40 -7.52 4.31
C ARG A 22 -7.03 -8.98 3.98
N TRP A 23 -5.73 -9.31 3.99
CA TRP A 23 -5.30 -10.70 3.86
C TRP A 23 -5.72 -11.55 5.05
N VAL A 24 -5.62 -11.03 6.28
CA VAL A 24 -6.12 -11.73 7.48
C VAL A 24 -7.60 -12.02 7.37
N ASP A 25 -8.39 -11.04 6.96
CA ASP A 25 -9.84 -11.19 6.84
C ASP A 25 -10.21 -12.18 5.74
N LEU A 26 -9.56 -12.10 4.58
CA LEU A 26 -9.75 -13.05 3.48
C LEU A 26 -9.42 -14.49 3.90
N LEU A 27 -8.30 -14.72 4.57
CA LEU A 27 -7.89 -16.05 5.04
C LEU A 27 -8.88 -16.60 6.08
N ARG A 28 -9.36 -15.76 6.99
CA ARG A 28 -10.37 -16.15 8.00
C ARG A 28 -11.71 -16.54 7.36
N GLN A 29 -12.14 -15.81 6.33
CA GLN A 29 -13.34 -16.18 5.54
C GLN A 29 -13.20 -17.55 4.87
N GLN A 30 -11.97 -17.98 4.57
CA GLN A 30 -11.68 -19.32 4.02
C GLN A 30 -11.49 -20.41 5.10
N GLY A 31 -11.76 -20.10 6.37
CA GLY A 31 -11.58 -21.04 7.48
C GLY A 31 -10.14 -21.28 7.91
N VAL A 32 -9.20 -20.45 7.43
CA VAL A 32 -7.80 -20.47 7.86
C VAL A 32 -7.66 -19.75 9.20
N THR A 33 -6.92 -20.33 10.13
CA THR A 33 -6.58 -19.64 11.38
C THR A 33 -5.48 -18.63 11.11
N ALA A 34 -5.86 -17.35 10.93
CA ALA A 34 -4.91 -16.25 10.70
C ALA A 34 -4.84 -15.34 11.93
N GLN A 35 -3.62 -15.09 12.41
CA GLN A 35 -3.36 -14.18 13.54
C GLN A 35 -2.37 -13.09 13.12
N GLN A 36 -2.41 -11.95 13.82
CA GLN A 36 -1.51 -10.82 13.58
C GLN A 36 -0.52 -10.63 14.70
N ILE A 37 0.71 -10.34 14.33
CA ILE A 37 1.79 -9.93 15.23
C ILE A 37 2.26 -8.56 14.77
N THR A 38 2.15 -7.54 15.63
CA THR A 38 2.49 -6.16 15.28
C THR A 38 3.50 -5.54 16.23
N GLY A 39 4.17 -4.48 15.76
CA GLY A 39 5.05 -3.65 16.57
C GLY A 39 4.33 -2.58 17.39
N ASP A 40 3.01 -2.42 17.27
CA ASP A 40 2.23 -1.39 17.94
C ASP A 40 2.10 -1.62 19.46
N GLU A 41 2.02 -0.53 20.23
CA GLU A 41 1.92 -0.60 21.71
C GLU A 41 0.57 -1.12 22.23
N LYS A 42 -0.51 -0.97 21.44
CA LYS A 42 -1.86 -1.38 21.79
C LYS A 42 -2.36 -2.43 20.80
N PRO A 43 -2.20 -3.72 21.13
CA PRO A 43 -2.68 -4.77 20.27
C PRO A 43 -4.22 -4.78 20.23
N LEU A 44 -4.79 -5.03 19.05
CA LEU A 44 -6.18 -5.44 18.92
C LEU A 44 -6.35 -6.88 19.44
N LYS A 45 -7.60 -7.28 19.69
CA LYS A 45 -7.93 -8.64 20.13
C LYS A 45 -7.38 -9.67 19.14
N GLY A 46 -6.46 -10.51 19.60
CA GLY A 46 -5.78 -11.52 18.77
C GLY A 46 -4.48 -11.08 18.11
N SER A 47 -3.92 -9.89 18.47
CA SER A 47 -2.58 -9.47 18.06
C SER A 47 -1.59 -9.51 19.23
N HIS A 48 -0.31 -9.65 18.91
CA HIS A 48 0.76 -9.69 19.91
C HIS A 48 1.78 -8.58 19.64
N LEU A 49 2.18 -7.87 20.69
CA LEU A 49 3.24 -6.86 20.60
C LEU A 49 4.62 -7.51 20.56
N THR A 50 5.43 -7.08 19.58
CA THR A 50 6.82 -7.54 19.45
C THR A 50 7.85 -6.44 19.69
N GLY A 51 7.44 -5.19 19.78
CA GLY A 51 8.32 -4.05 20.04
C GLY A 51 7.64 -2.95 20.86
N LYS A 52 8.43 -2.12 21.51
CA LYS A 52 7.98 -0.88 22.14
C LYS A 52 8.77 0.30 21.61
N PRO A 53 8.15 1.43 21.28
CA PRO A 53 8.90 2.65 20.97
C PRO A 53 9.66 3.13 22.21
N ALA A 54 10.85 3.69 22.01
CA ALA A 54 11.61 4.34 23.08
C ALA A 54 10.84 5.53 23.67
N ARG A 55 10.76 5.65 25.01
CA ARG A 55 10.08 6.72 25.73
C ARG A 55 11.05 7.73 26.32
N GLY A 56 10.72 9.01 26.21
CA GLY A 56 11.36 10.10 26.96
C GLY A 56 12.88 10.20 26.81
N TRP A 57 13.58 10.08 27.94
CA TRP A 57 15.05 10.21 28.03
C TRP A 57 15.83 9.16 27.22
N GLU A 58 15.24 8.04 26.91
CA GLU A 58 15.85 7.01 26.04
C GLU A 58 16.09 7.55 24.64
N ARG A 59 15.25 8.47 24.13
CA ARG A 59 15.47 9.15 22.84
C ARG A 59 16.72 10.00 22.81
N VAL A 60 17.08 10.62 23.93
CA VAL A 60 18.29 11.48 24.02
C VAL A 60 19.55 10.61 24.08
N LEU A 61 19.49 9.48 24.76
CA LEU A 61 20.59 8.52 24.83
C LEU A 61 20.76 7.72 23.53
N GLU A 62 19.68 7.55 22.74
CA GLU A 62 19.73 6.92 21.41
C GLU A 62 20.63 7.67 20.41
N CYS A 63 20.83 8.98 20.60
CA CYS A 63 21.77 9.75 19.77
C CYS A 63 23.25 9.43 20.04
N PHE A 64 23.59 8.77 21.16
CA PHE A 64 24.97 8.58 21.62
C PHE A 64 25.41 7.13 21.81
N ARG A 65 24.54 6.14 21.65
CA ARG A 65 24.86 4.72 21.74
C ARG A 65 24.33 3.98 20.53
N ASP A 66 25.04 2.94 20.10
CA ASP A 66 24.54 1.98 19.09
C ASP A 66 23.45 1.08 19.70
N GLN A 67 22.36 1.73 20.16
CA GLN A 67 21.18 1.09 20.75
C GLN A 67 20.35 0.34 19.71
N SER A 68 20.59 0.59 18.42
CA SER A 68 19.94 -0.16 17.35
C SER A 68 20.19 -1.65 17.45
N LEU A 69 21.39 -2.04 17.86
CA LEU A 69 21.77 -3.46 18.02
C LEU A 69 21.11 -4.09 19.24
N SER A 70 21.17 -3.46 20.41
CA SER A 70 20.55 -4.00 21.64
C SER A 70 19.03 -4.13 21.50
N ARG A 71 18.40 -3.17 20.84
CA ARG A 71 16.95 -3.19 20.58
C ARG A 71 16.57 -4.27 19.57
N ARG A 72 17.36 -4.45 18.50
CA ARG A 72 17.15 -5.55 17.55
C ARG A 72 17.26 -6.90 18.25
N LEU A 73 18.24 -7.07 19.13
CA LEU A 73 18.41 -8.31 19.92
C LEU A 73 17.19 -8.56 20.81
N GLU A 74 16.69 -7.54 21.49
CA GLU A 74 15.48 -7.66 22.33
C GLU A 74 14.25 -8.04 21.52
N VAL A 75 14.03 -7.39 20.37
CA VAL A 75 12.90 -7.71 19.46
C VAL A 75 13.03 -9.12 18.92
N ASN A 76 14.22 -9.53 18.50
CA ASN A 76 14.48 -10.87 18.00
C ASN A 76 14.21 -11.93 19.09
N GLN A 77 14.66 -11.72 20.34
CA GLN A 77 14.38 -12.61 21.46
C GLN A 77 12.87 -12.71 21.77
N ARG A 78 12.15 -11.60 21.67
CA ARG A 78 10.68 -11.59 21.82
C ARG A 78 9.99 -12.35 20.72
N LEU A 79 10.42 -12.14 19.47
CA LEU A 79 9.88 -12.91 18.34
C LEU A 79 10.13 -14.41 18.55
N GLU A 80 11.33 -14.82 18.92
CA GLU A 80 11.64 -16.21 19.24
C GLU A 80 10.74 -16.77 20.35
N SER A 81 10.50 -15.98 21.42
CA SER A 81 9.61 -16.37 22.51
C SER A 81 8.15 -16.52 22.05
N ILE A 82 7.68 -15.65 21.16
CA ILE A 82 6.33 -15.75 20.58
C ILE A 82 6.26 -17.00 19.70
N LEU A 83 7.16 -17.15 18.75
CA LEU A 83 7.18 -18.28 17.82
C LEU A 83 7.43 -19.63 18.50
N SER A 84 8.01 -19.64 19.72
CA SER A 84 8.16 -20.87 20.50
C SER A 84 6.86 -21.36 21.14
N LYS A 85 5.93 -20.44 21.41
CA LYS A 85 4.63 -20.71 22.03
C LYS A 85 3.54 -20.94 20.99
N GLU A 86 3.66 -20.27 19.85
CA GLU A 86 2.70 -20.28 18.74
C GLU A 86 3.17 -21.27 17.68
N LYS A 87 2.35 -22.26 17.37
CA LYS A 87 2.60 -23.20 16.27
C LYS A 87 1.97 -22.64 15.01
N SER A 88 2.74 -21.88 14.23
CA SER A 88 2.32 -21.41 12.92
C SER A 88 2.90 -22.29 11.82
N ASP A 89 2.07 -22.77 10.91
CA ASP A 89 2.49 -23.55 9.74
C ASP A 89 3.18 -22.65 8.70
N LEU A 90 2.89 -21.32 8.74
CA LEU A 90 3.43 -20.31 7.84
C LEU A 90 3.59 -18.99 8.59
N LEU A 91 4.70 -18.29 8.35
CA LEU A 91 4.96 -16.95 8.82
C LEU A 91 4.99 -16.00 7.62
N TRP A 92 4.13 -14.98 7.63
CA TRP A 92 3.97 -14.05 6.52
C TRP A 92 4.31 -12.64 6.95
N PHE A 93 5.41 -12.10 6.41
CA PHE A 93 5.89 -10.76 6.73
C PHE A 93 5.38 -9.74 5.72
N HIS A 94 4.79 -8.67 6.25
CA HIS A 94 4.45 -7.44 5.54
C HIS A 94 5.20 -6.29 6.18
N ASN A 95 5.66 -5.34 5.38
CA ASN A 95 6.23 -4.06 5.82
C ASN A 95 7.01 -4.13 7.16
N ILE A 96 8.21 -4.69 7.12
CA ILE A 96 9.11 -4.79 8.27
C ILE A 96 10.23 -3.75 8.22
N ALA A 97 10.00 -2.65 7.54
CA ALA A 97 10.99 -1.61 7.25
C ALA A 97 11.28 -0.67 8.45
N GLY A 98 10.56 -0.82 9.55
CA GLY A 98 10.63 0.06 10.71
C GLY A 98 11.89 -0.04 11.56
N GLY A 99 12.94 -0.69 11.07
CA GLY A 99 14.15 -1.12 11.79
C GLY A 99 14.77 -0.16 12.79
N GLY A 100 14.53 1.15 12.73
CA GLY A 100 15.03 2.12 13.70
C GLY A 100 14.05 2.43 14.84
N LYS A 101 12.78 2.64 14.53
CA LYS A 101 11.77 3.10 15.51
C LYS A 101 11.09 1.96 16.25
N TRP A 102 10.85 0.85 15.57
CA TRP A 102 10.07 -0.29 16.08
C TRP A 102 10.91 -1.52 16.35
N GLY A 103 12.20 -1.52 15.95
CA GLY A 103 13.11 -2.63 16.14
C GLY A 103 12.94 -3.79 15.15
N TRP A 104 11.99 -3.71 14.21
CA TRP A 104 11.81 -4.69 13.16
C TRP A 104 12.97 -4.66 12.18
N SER A 105 13.44 -5.83 11.76
CA SER A 105 14.55 -5.93 10.83
C SER A 105 14.46 -7.23 10.01
N GLN A 106 15.22 -7.28 8.92
CA GLN A 106 15.29 -8.48 8.08
C GLN A 106 15.82 -9.72 8.84
N GLU A 107 16.55 -9.56 9.93
CA GLU A 107 17.02 -10.67 10.78
C GLU A 107 15.86 -11.49 11.34
N MET A 108 14.68 -10.88 11.54
CA MET A 108 13.46 -11.57 11.98
C MET A 108 13.05 -12.67 11.00
N ILE A 109 13.23 -12.46 9.69
CA ILE A 109 12.97 -13.46 8.66
C ILE A 109 13.96 -14.62 8.78
N SER A 110 15.23 -14.32 9.07
CA SER A 110 16.26 -15.35 9.31
C SER A 110 15.93 -16.22 10.52
N ILE A 111 15.35 -15.65 11.57
CA ILE A 111 14.86 -16.38 12.75
C ILE A 111 13.61 -17.21 12.40
N ALA A 112 12.66 -16.59 11.72
CA ALA A 112 11.39 -17.20 11.35
C ALA A 112 11.58 -18.46 10.50
N ARG A 113 12.46 -18.39 9.49
CA ARG A 113 12.78 -19.53 8.60
C ARG A 113 13.51 -20.71 9.25
N GLN A 114 13.90 -20.60 10.52
CA GLN A 114 14.36 -21.75 11.29
C GLN A 114 13.20 -22.56 11.88
N ARG A 115 11.98 -22.01 11.86
CA ARG A 115 10.81 -22.60 12.51
C ARG A 115 9.72 -23.00 11.55
N SER A 116 9.44 -22.16 10.54
CA SER A 116 8.36 -22.39 9.57
C SER A 116 8.73 -21.79 8.21
N PRO A 117 8.10 -22.25 7.12
CA PRO A 117 8.13 -21.56 5.83
C PRO A 117 7.74 -20.09 5.98
N VAL A 118 8.32 -19.24 5.13
CA VAL A 118 8.15 -17.79 5.20
C VAL A 118 7.67 -17.25 3.86
N ILE A 119 6.67 -16.38 3.87
CA ILE A 119 6.38 -15.44 2.79
C ILE A 119 6.85 -14.05 3.23
N TRP A 120 7.51 -13.32 2.36
CA TRP A 120 7.88 -11.93 2.57
C TRP A 120 7.35 -11.06 1.45
N THR A 121 6.31 -10.26 1.76
CA THR A 121 5.72 -9.34 0.81
C THR A 121 6.46 -8.01 0.83
N LEU A 122 6.97 -7.64 -0.34
CA LEU A 122 7.62 -6.36 -0.60
C LEU A 122 6.54 -5.31 -0.90
N HIS A 123 6.41 -4.28 -0.05
CA HIS A 123 5.46 -3.19 -0.28
C HIS A 123 6.09 -1.96 -0.92
N ASP A 124 7.41 -1.85 -0.84
CA ASP A 124 8.24 -0.79 -1.38
C ASP A 124 9.64 -1.31 -1.75
N MET A 125 10.53 -0.43 -2.14
CA MET A 125 11.89 -0.77 -2.56
C MET A 125 12.88 -0.93 -1.39
N TRP A 126 12.46 -0.72 -0.15
CA TRP A 126 13.35 -0.76 1.02
C TRP A 126 14.15 -2.07 1.13
N ALA A 127 13.49 -3.20 0.86
CA ALA A 127 14.11 -4.52 0.95
C ALA A 127 15.18 -4.75 -0.13
N LEU A 128 15.09 -4.03 -1.25
CA LEU A 128 16.01 -4.14 -2.38
C LEU A 128 17.27 -3.28 -2.21
N GLY A 129 17.21 -2.25 -1.35
CA GLY A 129 18.34 -1.36 -1.07
C GLY A 129 19.16 -1.79 0.13
N ASP A 130 20.29 -1.13 0.35
CA ASP A 130 21.20 -1.32 1.48
C ASP A 130 21.13 -0.20 2.53
N SER A 131 20.55 0.96 2.19
CA SER A 131 20.41 2.14 3.06
C SER A 131 19.00 2.36 3.58
N ARG A 132 18.88 3.14 4.66
CA ARG A 132 17.57 3.52 5.23
C ARG A 132 16.76 4.47 4.33
N GLU A 133 17.41 5.10 3.37
CA GLU A 133 16.82 6.08 2.46
C GLU A 133 16.16 5.44 1.23
N SER A 134 16.29 4.11 1.08
CA SER A 134 15.86 3.37 -0.10
C SER A 134 14.39 2.93 -0.09
N TYR A 135 13.50 3.68 0.58
CA TYR A 135 12.07 3.35 0.50
C TYR A 135 11.50 3.56 -0.90
N TRP A 136 11.90 4.65 -1.50
CA TRP A 136 11.48 5.08 -2.83
C TRP A 136 12.65 5.81 -3.48
N GLN A 137 12.91 5.51 -4.71
CA GLN A 137 13.87 6.21 -5.55
C GLN A 137 13.11 6.94 -6.65
N GLU A 138 13.59 8.12 -7.02
CA GLU A 138 13.13 8.78 -8.23
C GLU A 138 13.39 7.88 -9.45
N ASP A 139 12.46 7.83 -10.41
CA ASP A 139 12.59 7.01 -11.61
C ASP A 139 13.93 7.25 -12.32
N SER A 140 14.44 8.50 -12.30
CA SER A 140 15.76 8.85 -12.83
C SER A 140 16.91 8.10 -12.14
N ALA A 141 16.79 7.74 -10.87
CA ALA A 141 17.82 6.98 -10.15
C ALA A 141 17.70 5.48 -10.45
N VAL A 142 16.49 4.98 -10.69
CA VAL A 142 16.22 3.60 -11.14
C VAL A 142 16.73 3.42 -12.56
N GLU A 143 16.36 4.32 -13.47
CA GLU A 143 16.79 4.30 -14.89
C GLU A 143 18.30 4.46 -15.04
N SER A 144 18.95 5.28 -14.21
CA SER A 144 20.41 5.48 -14.28
C SER A 144 21.23 4.29 -13.78
N GLY A 145 20.60 3.26 -13.23
CA GLY A 145 21.29 2.09 -12.69
C GLY A 145 22.19 2.38 -11.49
N LYS A 146 22.11 3.58 -10.89
CA LYS A 146 22.95 3.99 -9.74
C LYS A 146 22.78 3.09 -8.53
N TRP A 147 21.72 2.29 -8.50
CA TRP A 147 21.41 1.33 -7.43
C TRP A 147 21.84 -0.10 -7.74
N LYS A 148 22.16 -0.42 -9.01
CA LYS A 148 22.74 -1.71 -9.37
C LYS A 148 24.14 -1.81 -8.78
N GLY A 149 24.29 -2.53 -7.68
CA GLY A 149 25.59 -2.86 -7.15
C GLY A 149 26.10 -2.00 -5.99
N ALA A 150 25.28 -1.15 -5.39
CA ALA A 150 25.68 -0.34 -4.21
C ALA A 150 25.83 -1.15 -2.91
N GLY A 151 25.68 -2.48 -2.97
CA GLY A 151 25.79 -3.38 -1.84
C GLY A 151 24.87 -4.59 -1.98
N LYS A 152 25.03 -5.52 -1.05
CA LYS A 152 24.16 -6.68 -0.99
C LYS A 152 22.80 -6.26 -0.47
N SER A 153 21.73 -6.45 -1.24
CA SER A 153 20.38 -6.10 -0.81
C SER A 153 20.00 -6.77 0.51
N ARG A 154 19.03 -6.20 1.24
CA ARG A 154 18.52 -6.83 2.48
C ARG A 154 17.93 -8.19 2.20
N VAL A 155 17.26 -8.34 1.07
CA VAL A 155 16.74 -9.64 0.60
C VAL A 155 17.85 -10.67 0.48
N GLU A 156 18.94 -10.37 -0.24
CA GLU A 156 20.09 -11.27 -0.38
C GLU A 156 20.75 -11.55 0.96
N GLY A 157 20.84 -10.54 1.83
CA GLY A 157 21.39 -10.66 3.16
C GLY A 157 20.66 -11.66 4.05
N VAL A 158 19.37 -11.90 3.76
CA VAL A 158 18.51 -12.84 4.50
C VAL A 158 18.41 -14.19 3.80
N ILE A 159 18.04 -14.18 2.52
CA ILE A 159 17.74 -15.40 1.76
C ILE A 159 19.02 -16.14 1.40
N GLY A 160 20.10 -15.43 1.13
CA GLY A 160 21.43 -16.01 0.87
C GLY A 160 22.09 -16.72 2.06
N LYS A 161 21.52 -16.63 3.28
CA LYS A 161 21.99 -17.36 4.45
C LYS A 161 21.33 -18.75 4.53
N PRO A 162 21.98 -19.76 5.10
CA PRO A 162 21.35 -21.05 5.36
C PRO A 162 20.10 -20.91 6.25
N GLY A 163 19.04 -21.63 5.92
CA GLY A 163 17.81 -21.68 6.70
C GLY A 163 17.13 -23.04 6.56
N LYS A 164 16.38 -23.45 7.58
CA LYS A 164 15.70 -24.75 7.60
C LYS A 164 14.51 -24.79 6.62
N TYR A 165 13.83 -23.64 6.46
CA TYR A 165 12.63 -23.56 5.62
C TYR A 165 12.83 -22.51 4.51
N PRO A 166 12.11 -22.65 3.38
CA PRO A 166 12.17 -21.70 2.28
C PRO A 166 11.57 -20.33 2.64
N VAL A 167 12.00 -19.31 1.90
CA VAL A 167 11.40 -17.96 1.88
C VAL A 167 10.94 -17.68 0.48
N ILE A 168 9.67 -17.35 0.30
CA ILE A 168 9.12 -16.87 -0.96
C ILE A 168 8.93 -15.35 -0.86
N LEU A 169 9.48 -14.63 -1.83
CA LEU A 169 9.21 -13.21 -2.01
C LEU A 169 7.90 -13.04 -2.77
N THR A 170 7.09 -12.07 -2.34
CA THR A 170 5.91 -11.64 -3.08
C THR A 170 5.89 -10.12 -3.21
N ALA A 171 5.20 -9.60 -4.23
CA ALA A 171 4.98 -8.17 -4.41
C ALA A 171 3.56 -7.91 -4.96
N PRO A 172 2.88 -6.82 -4.55
CA PRO A 172 1.52 -6.53 -4.98
C PRO A 172 1.42 -5.91 -6.39
N SER A 173 2.55 -5.64 -7.06
CA SER A 173 2.64 -5.28 -8.46
C SER A 173 3.68 -6.14 -9.19
N ARG A 174 3.50 -6.30 -10.50
CA ARG A 174 4.51 -6.94 -11.37
C ARG A 174 5.76 -6.07 -11.46
N TRP A 175 5.57 -4.75 -11.53
CA TRP A 175 6.66 -3.79 -11.53
C TRP A 175 7.65 -4.04 -10.38
N LEU A 176 7.18 -4.17 -9.14
CA LEU A 176 8.07 -4.41 -8.01
C LEU A 176 8.62 -5.85 -7.99
N ALA A 177 7.84 -6.83 -8.44
CA ALA A 177 8.29 -8.21 -8.55
C ALA A 177 9.43 -8.34 -9.58
N ASP A 178 9.29 -7.72 -10.75
CA ASP A 178 10.29 -7.72 -11.81
C ASP A 178 11.55 -6.95 -11.39
N LEU A 179 11.37 -5.80 -10.72
CA LEU A 179 12.47 -5.03 -10.14
C LEU A 179 13.26 -5.84 -9.11
N ALA A 180 12.56 -6.56 -8.23
CA ALA A 180 13.18 -7.44 -7.24
C ALA A 180 14.02 -8.53 -7.92
N LYS A 181 13.49 -9.17 -8.96
CA LYS A 181 14.20 -10.18 -9.74
C LYS A 181 15.41 -9.59 -10.47
N GLU A 182 15.24 -8.43 -11.10
CA GLU A 182 16.33 -7.74 -11.82
C GLU A 182 17.49 -7.38 -10.88
N TRP A 183 17.18 -6.86 -9.69
CA TRP A 183 18.20 -6.33 -8.78
C TRP A 183 18.85 -7.40 -7.91
N THR A 184 18.14 -8.46 -7.57
CA THR A 184 18.63 -9.50 -6.64
C THR A 184 18.88 -10.85 -7.31
N GLY A 185 18.38 -11.06 -8.53
CA GLY A 185 18.40 -12.37 -9.19
C GLY A 185 17.41 -13.38 -8.59
N MET A 186 16.62 -12.98 -7.59
CA MET A 186 15.67 -13.85 -6.88
C MET A 186 14.27 -13.73 -7.46
N ASP A 187 13.59 -14.87 -7.61
CA ASP A 187 12.19 -14.85 -8.05
C ASP A 187 11.30 -14.20 -6.98
N CYS A 188 10.43 -13.31 -7.44
CA CYS A 188 9.42 -12.64 -6.63
C CYS A 188 8.04 -12.87 -7.27
N VAL A 189 7.13 -13.45 -6.53
CA VAL A 189 5.81 -13.80 -7.03
C VAL A 189 4.87 -12.60 -6.95
N PHE A 190 4.20 -12.30 -8.06
CA PHE A 190 3.15 -11.29 -8.08
C PHE A 190 1.93 -11.79 -7.29
N LEU A 191 1.57 -11.09 -6.22
CA LEU A 191 0.41 -11.38 -5.38
C LEU A 191 -0.29 -10.05 -5.01
N PRO A 192 -1.36 -9.66 -5.71
CA PRO A 192 -2.06 -8.39 -5.48
C PRO A 192 -2.61 -8.25 -4.06
N ASN A 193 -2.69 -7.02 -3.56
CA ASN A 193 -3.37 -6.73 -2.32
C ASN A 193 -4.87 -7.02 -2.45
N PRO A 194 -5.53 -7.66 -1.46
CA PRO A 194 -6.98 -7.86 -1.48
C PRO A 194 -7.73 -6.55 -1.26
N ILE A 195 -8.98 -6.55 -1.71
CA ILE A 195 -9.95 -5.50 -1.45
C ILE A 195 -11.31 -6.12 -1.16
N ASP A 196 -12.06 -5.55 -0.22
CA ASP A 196 -13.44 -5.93 0.02
C ASP A 196 -14.34 -5.31 -1.05
N LEU A 197 -14.76 -6.13 -2.02
CA LEU A 197 -15.61 -5.71 -3.13
C LEU A 197 -17.09 -5.55 -2.73
N GLU A 198 -17.50 -5.92 -1.53
CA GLU A 198 -18.85 -5.65 -1.02
C GLU A 198 -18.90 -4.25 -0.40
N ILE A 199 -17.92 -3.87 0.39
CA ILE A 199 -17.77 -2.51 0.94
C ILE A 199 -17.48 -1.52 -0.19
N TYR A 200 -16.45 -1.77 -0.98
CA TYR A 200 -16.09 -0.93 -2.14
C TYR A 200 -16.88 -1.37 -3.36
N SER A 201 -18.06 -0.81 -3.54
CA SER A 201 -18.99 -1.17 -4.60
C SER A 201 -19.64 0.06 -5.23
N LEU A 202 -20.32 -0.15 -6.36
CA LEU A 202 -21.14 0.90 -6.97
C LEU A 202 -22.19 1.38 -5.98
N GLY A 203 -22.37 2.70 -5.87
CA GLY A 203 -23.32 3.29 -4.94
C GLY A 203 -24.15 4.42 -5.56
N ASN A 204 -25.06 4.97 -4.75
CA ASN A 204 -25.85 6.13 -5.12
C ASN A 204 -25.03 7.41 -4.92
N ARG A 205 -24.57 8.01 -6.01
CA ARG A 205 -23.73 9.22 -6.01
C ARG A 205 -24.38 10.40 -5.28
N ILE A 206 -25.65 10.64 -5.48
CA ILE A 206 -26.36 11.78 -4.86
C ILE A 206 -26.44 11.56 -3.34
N ALA A 207 -26.79 10.36 -2.89
CA ALA A 207 -26.82 10.04 -1.46
C ALA A 207 -25.42 10.18 -0.82
N ALA A 208 -24.37 9.72 -1.52
CA ALA A 208 -22.98 9.86 -1.07
C ALA A 208 -22.55 11.35 -1.00
N ARG A 209 -22.92 12.16 -1.98
CA ARG A 209 -22.67 13.62 -1.97
C ARG A 209 -23.35 14.30 -0.79
N ARG A 210 -24.64 13.99 -0.53
CA ARG A 210 -25.36 14.51 0.65
C ARG A 210 -24.68 14.15 1.95
N ARG A 211 -24.20 12.91 2.08
CA ARG A 211 -23.46 12.44 3.28
C ARG A 211 -22.23 13.29 3.55
N TRP A 212 -21.52 13.73 2.51
CA TRP A 212 -20.31 14.54 2.62
C TRP A 212 -20.54 16.07 2.50
N GLY A 213 -21.79 16.52 2.37
CA GLY A 213 -22.11 17.93 2.16
C GLY A 213 -21.51 18.49 0.86
N LEU A 214 -21.41 17.65 -0.17
CA LEU A 214 -20.93 18.00 -1.50
C LEU A 214 -22.10 18.43 -2.40
N PRO A 215 -21.86 19.27 -3.44
CA PRO A 215 -22.89 19.65 -4.39
C PRO A 215 -23.50 18.42 -5.08
N GLU A 216 -24.84 18.39 -5.17
CA GLU A 216 -25.54 17.29 -5.86
C GLU A 216 -25.35 17.38 -7.38
N GLU A 217 -25.26 18.59 -7.90
CA GLU A 217 -24.97 18.92 -9.29
C GLU A 217 -23.51 19.35 -9.47
N GLY A 218 -23.08 19.46 -10.74
CA GLY A 218 -21.69 19.78 -11.07
C GLY A 218 -20.75 18.59 -10.89
N LEU A 219 -19.47 18.85 -11.06
CA LEU A 219 -18.41 17.84 -10.96
C LEU A 219 -17.78 17.82 -9.57
N VAL A 220 -17.54 16.63 -9.07
CA VAL A 220 -16.78 16.40 -7.85
C VAL A 220 -15.53 15.59 -8.19
N ILE A 221 -14.37 16.21 -7.99
CA ILE A 221 -13.08 15.57 -8.09
C ILE A 221 -12.60 15.27 -6.68
N LEU A 222 -12.26 14.02 -6.41
CA LEU A 222 -11.73 13.60 -5.12
C LEU A 222 -10.23 13.43 -5.20
N ALA A 223 -9.50 13.87 -4.19
CA ALA A 223 -8.10 13.53 -3.99
C ALA A 223 -7.81 13.37 -2.49
N GLY A 224 -6.81 12.56 -2.13
CA GLY A 224 -6.48 12.38 -0.73
C GLY A 224 -5.36 11.40 -0.47
N ALA A 225 -4.81 11.47 0.74
CA ALA A 225 -3.79 10.55 1.25
C ALA A 225 -3.86 10.55 2.79
N ASP A 226 -3.09 9.67 3.45
CA ASP A 226 -2.95 9.70 4.91
C ASP A 226 -2.48 11.10 5.40
N SER A 227 -1.55 11.74 4.67
CA SER A 227 -1.13 13.12 4.92
C SER A 227 -1.00 13.88 3.60
N LEU A 228 -1.73 14.99 3.47
CA LEU A 228 -1.62 15.90 2.33
C LEU A 228 -0.30 16.69 2.33
N ALA A 229 0.42 16.70 3.45
CA ALA A 229 1.73 17.35 3.58
C ALA A 229 2.91 16.42 3.19
N ASP A 230 2.67 15.16 2.83
CA ASP A 230 3.72 14.25 2.36
C ASP A 230 4.12 14.60 0.92
N PRO A 231 5.36 15.07 0.66
CA PRO A 231 5.77 15.47 -0.69
C PRO A 231 5.65 14.35 -1.73
N ARG A 232 5.80 13.08 -1.31
CA ARG A 232 5.67 11.92 -2.20
C ARG A 232 4.26 11.79 -2.78
N LYS A 233 3.25 12.32 -2.07
CA LYS A 233 1.85 12.26 -2.49
C LYS A 233 1.45 13.33 -3.51
N GLY A 234 2.36 14.28 -3.83
CA GLY A 234 2.24 15.17 -4.98
C GLY A 234 1.09 16.18 -4.92
N PHE A 235 0.57 16.49 -3.73
CA PHE A 235 -0.54 17.45 -3.59
C PHE A 235 -0.17 18.87 -4.00
N ASP A 236 1.09 19.26 -3.92
CA ASP A 236 1.63 20.49 -4.46
C ASP A 236 1.43 20.58 -5.98
N LEU A 237 1.70 19.49 -6.72
CA LEU A 237 1.45 19.41 -8.18
C LEU A 237 -0.05 19.50 -8.49
N LEU A 238 -0.88 18.85 -7.69
CA LEU A 238 -2.34 18.94 -7.87
C LEU A 238 -2.84 20.36 -7.60
N GLN A 239 -2.38 21.02 -6.54
CA GLN A 239 -2.80 22.39 -6.22
C GLN A 239 -2.40 23.39 -7.32
N GLU A 240 -1.19 23.26 -7.86
CA GLU A 240 -0.73 24.08 -8.98
C GLU A 240 -1.56 23.81 -10.25
N ALA A 241 -1.80 22.55 -10.58
CA ALA A 241 -2.64 22.16 -11.72
C ALA A 241 -4.10 22.62 -11.56
N TRP A 242 -4.62 22.61 -10.33
CA TRP A 242 -5.97 23.04 -9.99
C TRP A 242 -6.12 24.57 -10.05
N GLY A 243 -5.22 25.31 -9.41
CA GLY A 243 -5.27 26.77 -9.32
C GLY A 243 -5.12 27.52 -10.65
N SER A 244 -4.51 26.88 -11.64
CA SER A 244 -4.33 27.43 -13.00
C SER A 244 -5.56 27.25 -13.90
N ALA A 245 -6.62 26.59 -13.44
CA ALA A 245 -7.82 26.28 -14.21
C ALA A 245 -9.04 26.99 -13.61
N GLY A 246 -9.62 27.95 -14.32
CA GLY A 246 -10.94 28.53 -13.98
C GLY A 246 -12.04 27.46 -14.15
N ARG A 247 -12.32 26.70 -13.10
CA ARG A 247 -13.21 25.53 -13.14
C ARG A 247 -14.55 25.89 -12.45
N ASN A 248 -15.40 26.61 -13.19
CA ASN A 248 -16.76 26.84 -12.72
C ASN A 248 -17.52 25.49 -12.59
N GLU A 249 -18.36 25.38 -11.56
CA GLU A 249 -19.21 24.20 -11.29
C GLU A 249 -18.43 22.89 -10.99
N THR A 250 -17.14 23.00 -10.65
CA THR A 250 -16.33 21.84 -10.25
C THR A 250 -15.81 22.02 -8.83
N THR A 251 -16.03 21.03 -7.98
CA THR A 251 -15.54 21.01 -6.59
C THR A 251 -14.39 20.02 -6.45
N LEU A 252 -13.25 20.47 -5.90
CA LEU A 252 -12.18 19.60 -5.46
C LEU A 252 -12.44 19.17 -4.01
N ALA A 253 -12.75 17.91 -3.78
CA ALA A 253 -12.93 17.33 -2.46
C ALA A 253 -11.61 16.67 -1.99
N LEU A 254 -11.14 17.03 -0.78
CA LEU A 254 -9.87 16.56 -0.24
C LEU A 254 -10.09 15.79 1.06
N PHE A 255 -9.43 14.65 1.22
CA PHE A 255 -9.41 13.90 2.49
C PHE A 255 -7.98 13.60 2.95
N GLY A 256 -7.83 13.37 4.25
CA GLY A 256 -6.55 13.04 4.88
C GLY A 256 -6.12 14.06 5.93
N ARG A 257 -4.99 13.85 6.59
CA ARG A 257 -4.46 14.78 7.58
C ARG A 257 -3.87 16.03 6.93
N HIS A 258 -3.87 17.15 7.66
CA HIS A 258 -3.27 18.43 7.27
C HIS A 258 -3.95 19.13 6.08
N GLY A 259 -5.24 18.85 5.85
CA GLY A 259 -6.05 19.56 4.88
C GLY A 259 -6.83 20.72 5.50
N GLU A 260 -7.27 21.65 4.67
CA GLU A 260 -8.11 22.79 5.03
C GLU A 260 -9.07 23.12 3.89
N ASN A 261 -10.18 23.82 4.20
CA ASN A 261 -11.07 24.34 3.17
C ASN A 261 -10.47 25.58 2.50
N ARG A 262 -10.50 25.61 1.18
CA ARG A 262 -10.10 26.74 0.35
C ARG A 262 -11.22 27.08 -0.64
N PRO A 263 -11.25 28.28 -1.23
CA PRO A 263 -12.21 28.58 -2.29
C PRO A 263 -12.17 27.56 -3.42
N GLY A 264 -13.34 26.97 -3.76
CA GLY A 264 -13.44 25.91 -4.75
C GLY A 264 -13.01 24.51 -4.29
N GLU A 265 -12.59 24.38 -3.03
CA GLU A 265 -12.22 23.11 -2.40
C GLU A 265 -13.16 22.77 -1.24
N ARG A 266 -13.30 21.48 -0.95
CA ARG A 266 -14.03 20.95 0.20
C ARG A 266 -13.16 19.92 0.92
N TYR A 267 -12.78 20.24 2.14
CA TYR A 267 -12.04 19.30 2.98
C TYR A 267 -13.01 18.39 3.75
N LEU A 268 -12.87 17.07 3.52
CA LEU A 268 -13.71 16.02 4.12
C LEU A 268 -13.20 15.53 5.48
N GLY A 269 -12.01 15.97 5.89
CA GLY A 269 -11.39 15.48 7.11
C GLY A 269 -10.57 14.19 6.91
N ASN A 270 -10.24 13.58 8.03
CA ASN A 270 -9.55 12.28 8.03
C ASN A 270 -10.59 11.15 7.98
N VAL A 271 -10.69 10.51 6.83
CA VAL A 271 -11.61 9.39 6.60
C VAL A 271 -10.94 8.10 7.04
N SER A 272 -11.47 7.43 8.06
CA SER A 272 -10.80 6.30 8.72
C SER A 272 -11.49 4.95 8.53
N SER A 273 -12.79 4.90 8.23
CA SER A 273 -13.48 3.64 7.95
C SER A 273 -13.55 3.35 6.46
N ASP A 274 -13.55 2.07 6.10
CA ASP A 274 -13.65 1.63 4.70
C ASP A 274 -15.01 1.99 4.08
N GLU A 275 -16.10 2.00 4.87
CA GLU A 275 -17.45 2.38 4.45
C GLU A 275 -17.51 3.88 4.12
N GLU A 276 -16.97 4.75 4.97
CA GLU A 276 -16.91 6.18 4.70
C GLU A 276 -16.01 6.49 3.50
N MET A 277 -14.91 5.76 3.37
CA MET A 277 -14.01 5.89 2.22
C MET A 277 -14.70 5.48 0.92
N ALA A 278 -15.48 4.38 0.94
CA ALA A 278 -16.29 3.96 -0.20
C ALA A 278 -17.31 5.04 -0.61
N LEU A 279 -17.98 5.66 0.38
CA LEU A 279 -18.91 6.78 0.13
C LEU A 279 -18.19 7.99 -0.49
N ALA A 280 -16.95 8.29 -0.07
CA ALA A 280 -16.17 9.38 -0.66
C ALA A 280 -15.87 9.12 -2.15
N TYR A 281 -15.44 7.89 -2.50
CA TYR A 281 -15.25 7.52 -3.90
C TYR A 281 -16.57 7.52 -4.69
N GLN A 282 -17.66 6.99 -4.11
CA GLN A 282 -18.99 6.99 -4.78
C GLN A 282 -19.51 8.39 -5.08
N ALA A 283 -19.18 9.39 -4.23
CA ALA A 283 -19.57 10.79 -4.41
C ALA A 283 -18.84 11.46 -5.58
N ALA A 284 -17.68 10.98 -5.95
CA ALA A 284 -16.80 11.59 -6.93
C ALA A 284 -17.13 11.17 -8.38
N ASP A 285 -16.81 12.04 -9.33
CA ASP A 285 -16.81 11.75 -10.76
C ASP A 285 -15.44 11.29 -11.24
N LEU A 286 -14.38 11.73 -10.56
CA LEU A 286 -12.98 11.39 -10.83
C LEU A 286 -12.21 11.38 -9.51
N TYR A 287 -11.36 10.40 -9.31
CA TYR A 287 -10.35 10.41 -8.25
C TYR A 287 -8.99 10.77 -8.84
N VAL A 288 -8.32 11.76 -8.26
CA VAL A 288 -6.94 12.14 -8.65
C VAL A 288 -5.96 11.60 -7.64
N HIS A 289 -5.01 10.82 -8.10
CA HIS A 289 -3.91 10.25 -7.31
C HIS A 289 -2.57 10.83 -7.79
N PRO A 290 -2.16 12.02 -7.29
CA PRO A 290 -1.04 12.76 -7.86
C PRO A 290 0.32 12.33 -7.30
N ALA A 291 0.40 11.12 -6.75
CA ALA A 291 1.61 10.62 -6.11
C ALA A 291 2.78 10.50 -7.11
N ARG A 292 3.95 10.95 -6.65
CA ARG A 292 5.22 10.87 -7.41
C ARG A 292 5.83 9.47 -7.38
N MET A 293 5.46 8.68 -6.40
CA MET A 293 6.03 7.34 -6.18
C MET A 293 4.99 6.44 -5.55
N GLU A 294 4.71 5.30 -6.18
CA GLU A 294 3.75 4.30 -5.69
C GLU A 294 4.12 2.91 -6.21
N ASN A 295 3.70 1.90 -5.45
CA ASN A 295 3.78 0.50 -5.89
C ASN A 295 2.39 0.02 -6.36
N ALA A 296 1.52 -0.35 -5.42
CA ALA A 296 0.16 -0.78 -5.70
C ALA A 296 -0.79 -0.09 -4.72
N PRO A 297 -1.17 1.18 -4.98
CA PRO A 297 -1.94 1.99 -4.05
C PRO A 297 -3.36 1.45 -3.85
N CYS A 298 -3.72 1.10 -2.60
CA CYS A 298 -5.05 0.64 -2.23
C CYS A 298 -6.15 1.63 -2.65
N GLN A 299 -5.85 2.94 -2.62
CA GLN A 299 -6.79 3.99 -3.00
C GLN A 299 -7.24 3.89 -4.46
N ILE A 300 -6.36 3.48 -5.38
CA ILE A 300 -6.72 3.25 -6.78
C ILE A 300 -7.64 2.02 -6.89
N GLN A 301 -7.33 0.93 -6.17
CA GLN A 301 -8.18 -0.25 -6.10
C GLN A 301 -9.59 0.12 -5.62
N GLU A 302 -9.65 0.87 -4.53
CA GLU A 302 -10.89 1.32 -3.86
C GLU A 302 -11.74 2.19 -4.77
N SER A 303 -11.10 3.17 -5.43
CA SER A 303 -11.76 4.07 -6.38
C SER A 303 -12.37 3.29 -7.56
N LEU A 304 -11.58 2.44 -8.21
CA LEU A 304 -12.04 1.61 -9.32
C LEU A 304 -13.15 0.65 -8.90
N ALA A 305 -13.07 0.07 -7.70
CA ALA A 305 -14.09 -0.80 -7.15
C ALA A 305 -15.43 -0.08 -6.93
N CYS A 306 -15.39 1.19 -6.52
CA CYS A 306 -16.57 2.07 -6.41
C CYS A 306 -17.06 2.61 -7.77
N GLY A 307 -16.43 2.21 -8.87
CA GLY A 307 -16.77 2.69 -10.21
C GLY A 307 -16.29 4.13 -10.47
N THR A 308 -15.34 4.64 -9.72
CA THR A 308 -14.82 5.99 -9.89
C THR A 308 -13.51 5.94 -10.65
N PRO A 309 -13.46 6.52 -11.88
CA PRO A 309 -12.26 6.53 -12.68
C PRO A 309 -11.12 7.29 -11.98
N VAL A 310 -9.89 6.91 -12.29
CA VAL A 310 -8.71 7.46 -11.64
C VAL A 310 -7.84 8.22 -12.63
N LEU A 311 -7.36 9.40 -12.22
CA LEU A 311 -6.28 10.10 -12.89
C LEU A 311 -5.02 10.03 -12.02
N ALA A 312 -3.92 9.55 -12.55
CA ALA A 312 -2.66 9.41 -11.83
C ALA A 312 -1.46 9.62 -12.76
N PHE A 313 -0.28 9.79 -12.17
CA PHE A 313 0.97 9.67 -12.92
C PHE A 313 1.27 8.21 -13.26
N ALA A 314 1.95 7.97 -14.38
CA ALA A 314 2.35 6.63 -14.83
C ALA A 314 3.62 6.18 -14.10
N VAL A 315 3.56 6.00 -12.77
CA VAL A 315 4.70 5.63 -11.93
C VAL A 315 4.51 4.26 -11.26
N GLY A 316 5.62 3.53 -11.10
CA GLY A 316 5.65 2.24 -10.41
C GLY A 316 4.63 1.24 -10.97
N GLY A 317 3.82 0.63 -10.10
CA GLY A 317 2.79 -0.33 -10.51
C GLY A 317 1.45 0.29 -10.92
N ILE A 318 1.30 1.62 -10.93
CA ILE A 318 0.05 2.29 -11.33
C ILE A 318 -0.38 1.94 -12.76
N PRO A 319 0.51 1.87 -13.78
CA PRO A 319 0.13 1.49 -15.14
C PRO A 319 -0.46 0.08 -15.27
N GLU A 320 -0.25 -0.80 -14.29
CA GLU A 320 -0.88 -2.13 -14.25
C GLU A 320 -2.35 -2.09 -13.83
N MET A 321 -2.77 -0.99 -13.16
CA MET A 321 -4.10 -0.81 -12.61
C MET A 321 -4.98 0.08 -13.49
N ILE A 322 -4.37 1.01 -14.23
CA ILE A 322 -5.07 2.03 -15.03
C ILE A 322 -4.78 1.84 -16.52
N GLN A 323 -5.85 1.71 -17.29
CA GLN A 323 -5.84 1.75 -18.76
C GLN A 323 -6.45 3.07 -19.21
N SER A 324 -5.60 3.95 -19.78
CA SER A 324 -6.02 5.29 -20.17
C SER A 324 -7.20 5.27 -21.15
N GLY A 325 -8.28 5.97 -20.77
CA GLY A 325 -9.51 6.05 -21.54
C GLY A 325 -10.52 4.91 -21.31
N GLU A 326 -10.17 3.85 -20.57
CA GLU A 326 -11.04 2.73 -20.24
C GLU A 326 -11.53 2.75 -18.79
N ASN A 327 -10.62 2.95 -17.82
CA ASN A 327 -10.95 3.01 -16.40
C ASN A 327 -10.29 4.21 -15.68
N GLY A 328 -9.58 5.05 -16.42
CA GLY A 328 -8.89 6.21 -15.88
C GLY A 328 -8.03 6.91 -16.93
N PHE A 329 -7.09 7.70 -16.45
CA PHE A 329 -6.20 8.53 -17.24
C PHE A 329 -4.81 8.53 -16.61
N LEU A 330 -3.77 8.46 -17.45
CA LEU A 330 -2.37 8.50 -17.01
C LEU A 330 -1.69 9.76 -17.52
N ALA A 331 -1.22 10.61 -16.61
CA ALA A 331 -0.33 11.71 -16.94
C ALA A 331 1.10 11.19 -17.13
N ALA A 332 1.72 11.54 -18.26
CA ALA A 332 2.98 10.93 -18.67
C ALA A 332 4.20 11.48 -17.93
N GLU A 333 4.15 12.75 -17.51
CA GLU A 333 5.27 13.43 -16.85
C GLU A 333 4.90 13.83 -15.42
N LEU A 334 5.85 13.79 -14.50
CA LEU A 334 5.69 14.19 -13.08
C LEU A 334 5.71 15.72 -12.93
N THR A 335 4.80 16.40 -13.65
CA THR A 335 4.68 17.86 -13.63
C THR A 335 3.22 18.29 -13.42
N SER A 336 3.03 19.45 -12.82
CA SER A 336 1.69 20.06 -12.68
C SER A 336 1.04 20.35 -14.04
N LYS A 337 1.84 20.67 -15.05
CA LYS A 337 1.38 20.88 -16.43
C LYS A 337 0.82 19.58 -17.01
N SER A 338 1.55 18.47 -16.96
CA SER A 338 1.08 17.17 -17.47
C SER A 338 -0.17 16.69 -16.73
N LEU A 339 -0.23 16.90 -15.40
CA LEU A 339 -1.41 16.59 -14.60
C LEU A 339 -2.62 17.43 -15.02
N LYS A 340 -2.41 18.73 -15.24
CA LYS A 340 -3.46 19.66 -15.71
C LYS A 340 -3.97 19.26 -17.09
N ASP A 341 -3.09 19.05 -18.05
CA ASP A 341 -3.46 18.68 -19.43
C ASP A 341 -4.27 17.37 -19.44
N CYS A 342 -3.86 16.40 -18.64
CA CYS A 342 -4.56 15.13 -18.47
C CYS A 342 -5.93 15.31 -17.78
N LEU A 343 -6.03 16.20 -16.80
CA LEU A 343 -7.29 16.55 -16.12
C LEU A 343 -8.26 17.26 -17.06
N ASP A 344 -7.77 18.16 -17.90
CA ASP A 344 -8.58 18.85 -18.90
C ASP A 344 -9.13 17.86 -19.94
N VAL A 345 -8.34 16.90 -20.37
CA VAL A 345 -8.81 15.79 -21.23
C VAL A 345 -9.87 14.96 -20.53
N ALA A 346 -9.66 14.58 -19.26
CA ALA A 346 -10.62 13.78 -18.49
C ALA A 346 -11.97 14.50 -18.34
N LEU A 347 -11.95 15.82 -18.15
CA LEU A 347 -13.14 16.63 -17.92
C LEU A 347 -13.80 17.14 -19.22
N SER A 348 -13.16 17.00 -20.37
CA SER A 348 -13.71 17.46 -21.66
C SER A 348 -14.93 16.66 -22.12
N ASP A 349 -15.10 15.41 -21.66
CA ASP A 349 -16.21 14.53 -22.01
C ASP A 349 -16.80 13.85 -20.76
N LEU A 350 -17.77 14.51 -20.15
CA LEU A 350 -18.48 14.03 -18.96
C LEU A 350 -19.31 12.77 -19.23
N THR A 351 -19.77 12.61 -20.47
CA THR A 351 -20.48 11.41 -20.89
C THR A 351 -19.55 10.20 -20.85
N LYS A 352 -18.30 10.40 -21.27
CA LYS A 352 -17.26 9.38 -21.18
C LYS A 352 -16.98 9.00 -19.72
N LEU A 353 -16.79 9.97 -18.82
CA LEU A 353 -16.61 9.70 -17.39
C LEU A 353 -17.73 8.85 -16.80
N SER A 354 -18.98 9.14 -17.19
CA SER A 354 -20.14 8.36 -16.75
C SER A 354 -20.11 6.91 -17.29
N ARG A 355 -19.76 6.74 -18.57
CA ARG A 355 -19.73 5.42 -19.24
C ARG A 355 -18.65 4.50 -18.69
N ILE A 356 -17.48 5.03 -18.32
CA ILE A 356 -16.36 4.21 -17.85
C ILE A 356 -16.52 3.71 -16.39
N ARG A 357 -17.54 4.16 -15.64
CA ARG A 357 -17.79 3.71 -14.26
C ARG A 357 -17.98 2.20 -14.15
N GLU A 358 -18.76 1.62 -15.03
CA GLU A 358 -18.95 0.15 -15.07
C GLU A 358 -17.66 -0.57 -15.44
N GLN A 359 -16.88 0.01 -16.35
CA GLN A 359 -15.59 -0.54 -16.72
C GLN A 359 -14.59 -0.49 -15.56
N CYS A 360 -14.59 0.58 -14.74
CA CYS A 360 -13.81 0.64 -13.50
C CYS A 360 -14.13 -0.54 -12.57
N ARG A 361 -15.44 -0.75 -12.31
CA ARG A 361 -15.90 -1.88 -11.49
C ARG A 361 -15.52 -3.24 -12.07
N LYS A 362 -15.65 -3.40 -13.38
CA LYS A 362 -15.25 -4.63 -14.07
C LYS A 362 -13.76 -4.89 -13.94
N THR A 363 -12.93 -3.86 -14.10
CA THR A 363 -11.48 -3.93 -13.88
C THR A 363 -11.17 -4.37 -12.46
N ALA A 364 -11.81 -3.76 -11.45
CA ALA A 364 -11.62 -4.14 -10.05
C ALA A 364 -11.95 -5.60 -9.78
N LYS A 365 -13.08 -6.09 -10.29
CA LYS A 365 -13.47 -7.50 -10.19
C LYS A 365 -12.48 -8.42 -10.88
N ASN A 366 -11.96 -8.05 -12.04
CA ASN A 366 -11.01 -8.89 -12.78
C ASN A 366 -9.64 -8.98 -12.12
N LEU A 367 -9.16 -7.86 -11.55
CA LEU A 367 -7.82 -7.80 -10.97
C LEU A 367 -7.77 -8.33 -9.53
N TRP A 368 -8.83 -8.07 -8.72
CA TRP A 368 -8.83 -8.29 -7.27
C TRP A 368 -9.96 -9.20 -6.79
N ASP A 369 -10.48 -10.07 -7.66
CA ASP A 369 -11.44 -11.10 -7.28
C ASP A 369 -10.87 -12.01 -6.19
N THR A 370 -11.65 -12.24 -5.14
CA THR A 370 -11.21 -13.02 -3.98
C THR A 370 -10.91 -14.46 -4.31
N GLY A 371 -11.67 -15.08 -5.22
CA GLY A 371 -11.44 -16.46 -5.65
C GLY A 371 -10.12 -16.60 -6.40
N ARG A 372 -9.81 -15.61 -7.26
CA ARG A 372 -8.52 -15.54 -7.96
C ARG A 372 -7.35 -15.37 -6.99
N LEU A 373 -7.47 -14.43 -6.03
CA LEU A 373 -6.42 -14.20 -5.04
C LEU A 373 -6.17 -15.43 -4.16
N ASN A 374 -7.24 -16.12 -3.74
CA ASN A 374 -7.12 -17.37 -3.00
C ASN A 374 -6.36 -18.43 -3.79
N LYS A 375 -6.70 -18.60 -5.08
CA LYS A 375 -5.98 -19.55 -5.94
C LYS A 375 -4.50 -19.20 -6.06
N MET A 376 -4.16 -17.92 -6.28
CA MET A 376 -2.76 -17.48 -6.34
C MET A 376 -2.02 -17.77 -5.03
N PHE A 377 -2.69 -17.55 -3.89
CA PHE A 377 -2.12 -17.86 -2.59
C PHE A 377 -1.93 -19.37 -2.36
N GLU A 378 -2.89 -20.20 -2.76
CA GLU A 378 -2.79 -21.66 -2.71
C GLU A 378 -1.62 -22.17 -3.55
N ASP A 379 -1.41 -21.62 -4.75
CA ASP A 379 -0.27 -21.96 -5.62
C ASP A 379 1.07 -21.65 -4.92
N ILE A 380 1.15 -20.54 -4.18
CA ILE A 380 2.33 -20.21 -3.35
C ILE A 380 2.51 -21.25 -2.23
N LEU A 381 1.44 -21.65 -1.56
CA LEU A 381 1.51 -22.67 -0.50
C LEU A 381 1.97 -24.04 -1.02
N ILE A 382 1.55 -24.41 -2.24
CA ILE A 382 2.02 -25.63 -2.91
C ILE A 382 3.52 -25.53 -3.21
N GLY A 383 3.97 -24.39 -3.74
CA GLY A 383 5.38 -24.13 -3.98
C GLY A 383 6.25 -24.23 -2.71
N LEU A 384 5.75 -23.73 -1.58
CA LEU A 384 6.44 -23.83 -0.27
C LEU A 384 6.59 -25.26 0.25
N LYS A 385 5.69 -26.17 -0.14
CA LYS A 385 5.76 -27.59 0.29
C LYS A 385 6.70 -28.41 -0.60
N SER A 386 6.98 -27.92 -1.80
CA SER A 386 7.81 -28.59 -2.79
C SER A 386 9.29 -28.14 -2.76
N ALA A 387 9.60 -27.05 -2.09
CA ALA A 387 10.93 -26.48 -1.93
C ALA A 387 11.60 -26.94 -0.62
#